data_548ab33c92d91e3c88e3139b2be6b072
#
_entry.id   548ab33c92d91e3c88e3139b2be6b072
#
_cell.length_a   1.000
_cell.length_b   1.000
_cell.length_c   1.000
_cell.angle_alpha   90.00
_cell.angle_beta   90.00
_cell.angle_gamma   90.00
#
_symmetry.space_group_name_H-M   'P 1'
#
loop_
_entity.id
_entity.type
_entity.pdbx_description
1 polymer ?
#
loop_
_entity_poly.entity_id
_entity_poly.type
_entity_poly.pdbx_seq_one_letter_code
_entity_poly.pdbx_strand_id
1 'polypeptide(L)'
;MTQIHPSAIVDSQAELAEDVVVGPFCLVGPKVCIGAGTVLRSHVVVEGSTTIGARNVIYAGASIGCHPQDKKYRGEDTRLVVGDDNVIRENCTMSIGTIQDQGLTTVGSRNLFMANAHVAHDCQVGSDVILANNVALGGHVIVGDHAILGGQSAAHQFVRIGA
;
A
#
# COMPACT_ATOMS: atom_id res chain seq x y z
N MET A 1 19.77 -8.49 9.13
CA MET A 1 19.98 -7.21 9.87
C MET A 1 19.35 -6.09 9.06
N THR A 2 18.50 -5.28 9.69
CA THR A 2 17.83 -4.15 9.05
C THR A 2 18.85 -3.14 8.51
N GLN A 3 18.66 -2.68 7.27
CA GLN A 3 19.54 -1.74 6.58
C GLN A 3 18.75 -0.47 6.26
N ILE A 4 19.21 0.67 6.77
CA ILE A 4 18.58 1.98 6.52
C ILE A 4 19.60 2.88 5.84
N HIS A 5 19.30 3.36 4.64
CA HIS A 5 20.18 4.28 3.93
C HIS A 5 20.30 5.60 4.70
N PRO A 6 21.49 6.21 4.79
CA PRO A 6 21.71 7.44 5.58
C PRO A 6 20.83 8.64 5.18
N SER A 7 20.35 8.68 3.94
CA SER A 7 19.42 9.74 3.47
C SER A 7 17.94 9.42 3.69
N ALA A 8 17.60 8.26 4.24
CA ALA A 8 16.24 7.94 4.58
C ALA A 8 15.84 8.58 5.91
N ILE A 9 14.57 8.97 6.03
CA ILE A 9 13.99 9.48 7.26
C ILE A 9 13.03 8.42 7.80
N VAL A 10 13.42 7.77 8.88
CA VAL A 10 12.61 6.77 9.57
C VAL A 10 12.29 7.27 10.96
N ASP A 11 11.01 7.39 11.29
CA ASP A 11 10.58 7.82 12.61
C ASP A 11 11.00 6.78 13.66
N SER A 12 11.41 7.24 14.82
CA SER A 12 11.86 6.37 15.93
C SER A 12 10.79 5.45 16.50
N GLN A 13 9.52 5.73 16.22
CA GLN A 13 8.38 4.91 16.64
C GLN A 13 8.00 3.87 15.57
N ALA A 14 8.58 3.94 14.37
CA ALA A 14 8.35 2.93 13.34
C ALA A 14 8.92 1.58 13.76
N GLU A 15 8.16 0.52 13.49
CA GLU A 15 8.57 -0.85 13.80
C GLU A 15 9.05 -1.55 12.52
N LEU A 16 10.35 -1.80 12.44
CA LEU A 16 10.96 -2.53 11.33
C LEU A 16 11.44 -3.90 11.81
N ALA A 17 10.91 -4.95 11.20
CA ALA A 17 11.33 -6.32 11.48
C ALA A 17 12.75 -6.61 10.93
N GLU A 18 13.22 -7.84 11.11
CA GLU A 18 14.54 -8.26 10.64
C GLU A 18 14.65 -8.17 9.11
N ASP A 19 15.86 -7.86 8.65
CA ASP A 19 16.22 -7.83 7.23
C ASP A 19 15.36 -6.89 6.35
N VAL A 20 14.70 -5.90 6.96
CA VAL A 20 14.07 -4.81 6.21
C VAL A 20 15.16 -3.92 5.60
N VAL A 21 14.98 -3.56 4.34
CA VAL A 21 15.86 -2.62 3.63
C VAL A 21 15.10 -1.34 3.31
N VAL A 22 15.60 -0.21 3.82
CA VAL A 22 15.07 1.13 3.52
C VAL A 22 16.06 1.88 2.64
N GLY A 23 15.71 2.07 1.39
CA GLY A 23 16.55 2.72 0.38
C GLY A 23 16.67 4.24 0.55
N PRO A 24 17.43 4.89 -0.34
CA PRO A 24 17.69 6.33 -0.23
C PRO A 24 16.42 7.18 -0.40
N PHE A 25 16.36 8.27 0.36
CA PHE A 25 15.28 9.26 0.31
C PHE A 25 13.88 8.68 0.61
N CYS A 26 13.80 7.55 1.29
CA CYS A 26 12.55 7.03 1.80
C CYS A 26 12.11 7.80 3.05
N LEU A 27 10.79 7.85 3.26
CA LEU A 27 10.19 8.39 4.49
C LEU A 27 9.30 7.31 5.10
N VAL A 28 9.51 7.01 6.39
CA VAL A 28 8.70 6.05 7.15
C VAL A 28 8.17 6.71 8.40
N GLY A 29 6.85 6.79 8.51
CA GLY A 29 6.15 7.49 9.59
C GLY A 29 6.07 6.70 10.90
N PRO A 30 5.59 7.35 12.00
CA PRO A 30 5.65 6.80 13.36
C PRO A 30 4.71 5.61 13.64
N LYS A 31 3.63 5.48 12.88
CA LYS A 31 2.64 4.40 13.06
C LYS A 31 2.78 3.28 12.03
N VAL A 32 3.98 3.12 11.48
CA VAL A 32 4.27 2.17 10.42
C VAL A 32 4.95 0.94 11.01
N CYS A 33 4.44 -0.25 10.61
CA CYS A 33 5.06 -1.53 10.93
C CYS A 33 5.42 -2.24 9.61
N ILE A 34 6.66 -2.68 9.46
CA ILE A 34 7.15 -3.35 8.24
C ILE A 34 7.70 -4.72 8.59
N GLY A 35 7.15 -5.75 7.95
CA GLY A 35 7.51 -7.15 8.13
C GLY A 35 8.86 -7.53 7.52
N ALA A 36 9.40 -8.66 7.97
CA ALA A 36 10.74 -9.14 7.67
C ALA A 36 11.04 -9.28 6.16
N GLY A 37 12.23 -8.91 5.76
CA GLY A 37 12.70 -9.05 4.37
C GLY A 37 12.03 -8.11 3.36
N THR A 38 11.19 -7.18 3.81
CA THR A 38 10.58 -6.17 2.93
C THR A 38 11.62 -5.14 2.50
N VAL A 39 11.58 -4.75 1.23
CA VAL A 39 12.50 -3.82 0.60
C VAL A 39 11.76 -2.59 0.10
N LEU A 40 12.09 -1.44 0.65
CA LEU A 40 11.72 -0.14 0.10
C LEU A 40 12.87 0.35 -0.80
N ARG A 41 12.59 0.57 -2.08
CA ARG A 41 13.55 1.17 -3.01
C ARG A 41 13.72 2.67 -2.70
N SER A 42 14.21 3.46 -3.63
CA SER A 42 14.38 4.90 -3.38
C SER A 42 13.05 5.67 -3.40
N HIS A 43 12.97 6.77 -2.62
CA HIS A 43 11.85 7.72 -2.67
C HIS A 43 10.47 7.07 -2.37
N VAL A 44 10.44 6.04 -1.54
CA VAL A 44 9.19 5.45 -1.07
C VAL A 44 8.72 6.19 0.17
N VAL A 45 7.44 6.52 0.22
CA VAL A 45 6.79 7.09 1.40
C VAL A 45 5.86 6.05 2.00
N VAL A 46 6.03 5.74 3.28
CA VAL A 46 5.09 4.91 4.06
C VAL A 46 4.65 5.72 5.26
N GLU A 47 3.36 5.99 5.35
CA GLU A 47 2.80 6.85 6.39
C GLU A 47 1.45 6.33 6.90
N GLY A 48 0.78 7.09 7.75
CA GLY A 48 -0.47 6.66 8.37
C GLY A 48 -0.28 5.43 9.28
N SER A 49 -1.39 4.90 9.78
CA SER A 49 -1.40 3.65 10.53
C SER A 49 -1.35 2.47 9.56
N THR A 50 -0.14 2.15 9.09
CA THR A 50 0.10 1.20 8.00
C THR A 50 0.92 0.01 8.49
N THR A 51 0.40 -1.18 8.24
CA THR A 51 1.12 -2.44 8.45
C THR A 51 1.42 -3.08 7.11
N ILE A 52 2.69 -3.35 6.84
CA ILE A 52 3.16 -4.05 5.65
C ILE A 52 3.76 -5.39 6.12
N GLY A 53 3.32 -6.48 5.51
CA GLY A 53 3.81 -7.81 5.80
C GLY A 53 5.26 -8.06 5.35
N ALA A 54 5.62 -9.31 5.24
CA ALA A 54 6.98 -9.76 4.93
C ALA A 54 7.26 -9.82 3.42
N ARG A 55 8.53 -9.69 3.04
CA ARG A 55 9.07 -9.95 1.68
C ARG A 55 8.39 -9.15 0.56
N ASN A 56 7.82 -8.01 0.88
CA ASN A 56 7.31 -7.09 -0.13
C ASN A 56 8.46 -6.34 -0.80
N VAL A 57 8.31 -6.00 -2.06
CA VAL A 57 9.23 -5.12 -2.77
C VAL A 57 8.46 -3.90 -3.28
N ILE A 58 8.82 -2.72 -2.77
CA ILE A 58 8.16 -1.46 -3.07
C ILE A 58 9.12 -0.56 -3.84
N TYR A 59 8.71 -0.16 -5.03
CA TYR A 59 9.53 0.57 -5.98
C TYR A 59 9.40 2.09 -5.83
N ALA A 60 10.29 2.79 -6.51
CA ALA A 60 10.50 4.21 -6.35
C ALA A 60 9.21 5.05 -6.56
N GLY A 61 9.02 6.03 -5.70
CA GLY A 61 7.92 6.98 -5.78
C GLY A 61 6.57 6.44 -5.28
N ALA A 62 6.49 5.18 -4.84
CA ALA A 62 5.26 4.66 -4.25
C ALA A 62 4.92 5.38 -2.94
N SER A 63 3.63 5.65 -2.71
CA SER A 63 3.11 6.28 -1.50
C SER A 63 2.08 5.35 -0.86
N ILE A 64 2.44 4.77 0.26
CA ILE A 64 1.68 3.71 0.94
C ILE A 64 1.17 4.23 2.27
N GLY A 65 -0.15 4.14 2.48
CA GLY A 65 -0.79 4.65 3.69
C GLY A 65 -1.13 6.14 3.64
N CYS A 66 -1.21 6.71 2.44
CA CYS A 66 -1.56 8.12 2.27
C CYS A 66 -3.02 8.40 2.70
N HIS A 67 -3.29 9.67 2.99
CA HIS A 67 -4.63 10.11 3.35
C HIS A 67 -5.63 9.79 2.23
N PRO A 68 -6.87 9.40 2.58
CA PRO A 68 -7.94 9.21 1.63
C PRO A 68 -8.19 10.46 0.78
N GLN A 69 -8.37 10.27 -0.52
CA GLN A 69 -8.80 11.35 -1.42
C GLN A 69 -10.32 11.53 -1.33
N ASP A 70 -10.82 11.75 -0.13
CA ASP A 70 -12.24 11.94 0.17
C ASP A 70 -12.42 13.26 0.92
N LYS A 71 -13.33 14.11 0.44
CA LYS A 71 -13.63 15.40 1.06
C LYS A 71 -14.20 15.29 2.48
N LYS A 72 -14.66 14.12 2.87
CA LYS A 72 -15.19 13.86 4.22
C LYS A 72 -14.10 13.58 5.24
N TYR A 73 -12.92 13.11 4.81
CA TYR A 73 -11.82 12.78 5.70
C TYR A 73 -11.33 14.02 6.47
N ARG A 74 -11.15 13.88 7.78
CA ARG A 74 -10.76 14.95 8.71
C ARG A 74 -9.50 14.64 9.52
N GLY A 75 -8.72 13.61 9.10
CA GLY A 75 -7.53 13.19 9.82
C GLY A 75 -7.77 12.09 10.84
N GLU A 76 -8.85 11.32 10.68
CA GLU A 76 -9.18 10.22 11.57
C GLU A 76 -8.10 9.12 11.50
N ASP A 77 -7.90 8.43 12.62
CA ASP A 77 -6.92 7.35 12.74
C ASP A 77 -7.47 6.05 12.15
N THR A 78 -7.40 5.93 10.86
CA THR A 78 -7.80 4.75 10.09
C THR A 78 -6.57 4.04 9.52
N ARG A 79 -6.72 2.83 8.97
CA ARG A 79 -5.60 1.94 8.73
C ARG A 79 -5.52 1.43 7.30
N LEU A 80 -4.30 0.99 6.95
CA LEU A 80 -4.00 0.15 5.79
C LEU A 80 -3.24 -1.08 6.26
N VAL A 81 -3.63 -2.25 5.77
CA VAL A 81 -2.92 -3.51 5.99
C VAL A 81 -2.58 -4.15 4.65
N VAL A 82 -1.30 -4.39 4.43
CA VAL A 82 -0.75 -5.05 3.25
C VAL A 82 -0.15 -6.38 3.68
N GLY A 83 -0.50 -7.46 2.99
CA GLY A 83 0.03 -8.80 3.24
C GLY A 83 1.49 -8.98 2.79
N ASP A 84 1.84 -10.22 2.49
CA ASP A 84 3.20 -10.66 2.19
C ASP A 84 3.45 -10.79 0.67
N ASP A 85 4.73 -10.78 0.29
CA ASP A 85 5.19 -11.15 -1.05
C ASP A 85 4.59 -10.32 -2.19
N ASN A 86 4.16 -9.09 -1.93
CA ASN A 86 3.65 -8.21 -2.97
C ASN A 86 4.79 -7.48 -3.69
N VAL A 87 4.58 -7.23 -4.97
CA VAL A 87 5.41 -6.34 -5.78
C VAL A 87 4.59 -5.09 -6.10
N ILE A 88 5.03 -3.95 -5.54
CA ILE A 88 4.37 -2.65 -5.71
C ILE A 88 5.31 -1.76 -6.51
N ARG A 89 4.97 -1.56 -7.80
CA ARG A 89 5.81 -0.85 -8.74
C ARG A 89 5.75 0.68 -8.56
N GLU A 90 6.48 1.36 -9.42
CA GLU A 90 6.76 2.79 -9.33
C GLU A 90 5.47 3.62 -9.25
N ASN A 91 5.47 4.59 -8.35
CA ASN A 91 4.41 5.59 -8.17
C ASN A 91 3.03 5.00 -7.83
N CYS A 92 2.94 3.76 -7.40
CA CYS A 92 1.69 3.24 -6.85
C CYS A 92 1.26 4.04 -5.63
N THR A 93 -0.05 4.19 -5.43
CA THR A 93 -0.61 4.84 -4.25
C THR A 93 -1.64 3.95 -3.58
N MET A 94 -1.61 3.87 -2.26
CA MET A 94 -2.57 3.12 -1.44
C MET A 94 -3.01 3.97 -0.27
N SER A 95 -4.31 4.21 -0.14
CA SER A 95 -4.86 5.05 0.94
C SER A 95 -5.26 4.21 2.16
N ILE A 96 -5.17 4.81 3.34
CA ILE A 96 -5.81 4.27 4.55
C ILE A 96 -7.34 4.32 4.41
N GLY A 97 -8.07 3.65 5.31
CA GLY A 97 -9.53 3.62 5.30
C GLY A 97 -10.18 4.91 5.76
N THR A 98 -11.52 4.92 5.83
CA THR A 98 -12.33 6.02 6.36
C THR A 98 -13.29 5.54 7.45
N ILE A 99 -13.71 6.44 8.34
CA ILE A 99 -14.69 6.13 9.40
C ILE A 99 -16.12 5.91 8.85
N GLN A 100 -16.35 6.24 7.60
CA GLN A 100 -17.64 5.98 6.92
C GLN A 100 -17.85 4.50 6.59
N ASP A 101 -16.80 3.68 6.70
CA ASP A 101 -16.82 2.23 6.58
C ASP A 101 -16.11 1.62 7.79
N GLN A 102 -15.29 0.59 7.60
CA GLN A 102 -14.59 -0.12 8.68
C GLN A 102 -13.29 0.59 9.14
N GLY A 103 -12.94 1.71 8.55
CA GLY A 103 -11.69 2.41 8.84
C GLY A 103 -10.45 1.63 8.39
N LEU A 104 -10.59 0.78 7.38
CA LEU A 104 -9.55 -0.16 6.99
C LEU A 104 -9.53 -0.41 5.49
N THR A 105 -8.37 -0.21 4.88
CA THR A 105 -8.05 -0.72 3.54
C THR A 105 -7.20 -1.98 3.69
N THR A 106 -7.51 -3.03 2.94
CA THR A 106 -6.76 -4.30 2.99
C THR A 106 -6.24 -4.69 1.62
N VAL A 107 -5.03 -5.19 1.60
CA VAL A 107 -4.36 -5.79 0.44
C VAL A 107 -3.82 -7.14 0.87
N GLY A 108 -4.16 -8.19 0.15
CA GLY A 108 -3.68 -9.54 0.41
C GLY A 108 -2.21 -9.75 0.05
N SER A 109 -1.87 -10.95 -0.36
CA SER A 109 -0.48 -11.37 -0.59
C SER A 109 -0.24 -11.78 -2.05
N ARG A 110 1.03 -11.78 -2.47
CA ARG A 110 1.49 -12.22 -3.80
C ARG A 110 0.85 -11.45 -4.96
N ASN A 111 0.52 -10.20 -4.74
CA ASN A 111 -0.06 -9.31 -5.75
C ASN A 111 1.03 -8.61 -6.55
N LEU A 112 0.70 -8.24 -7.78
CA LEU A 112 1.50 -7.35 -8.61
C LEU A 112 0.69 -6.08 -8.90
N PHE A 113 1.16 -4.96 -8.37
CA PHE A 113 0.67 -3.63 -8.70
C PHE A 113 1.66 -2.98 -9.65
N MET A 114 1.31 -2.88 -10.94
CA MET A 114 2.17 -2.24 -11.93
C MET A 114 2.17 -0.72 -11.75
N ALA A 115 3.06 -0.05 -12.45
CA ALA A 115 3.30 1.39 -12.24
C ALA A 115 2.02 2.24 -12.29
N ASN A 116 1.94 3.19 -11.37
CA ASN A 116 0.83 4.12 -11.20
C ASN A 116 -0.52 3.48 -10.80
N ALA A 117 -0.55 2.24 -10.37
CA ALA A 117 -1.80 1.66 -9.85
C ALA A 117 -2.23 2.38 -8.56
N HIS A 118 -3.54 2.56 -8.39
CA HIS A 118 -4.13 3.24 -7.24
C HIS A 118 -5.14 2.35 -6.52
N VAL A 119 -4.97 2.21 -5.22
CA VAL A 119 -5.92 1.57 -4.31
C VAL A 119 -6.48 2.64 -3.38
N ALA A 120 -7.75 3.02 -3.57
CA ALA A 120 -8.39 4.02 -2.73
C ALA A 120 -8.77 3.45 -1.34
N HIS A 121 -9.30 4.33 -0.50
CA HIS A 121 -9.73 4.04 0.85
C HIS A 121 -10.79 2.93 0.91
N ASP A 122 -10.76 2.13 1.96
CA ASP A 122 -11.74 1.08 2.25
C ASP A 122 -11.84 -0.01 1.17
N CYS A 123 -10.87 -0.09 0.25
CA CYS A 123 -10.76 -1.21 -0.69
C CYS A 123 -10.37 -2.49 0.05
N GLN A 124 -10.83 -3.62 -0.48
CA GLN A 124 -10.42 -4.95 -0.07
C GLN A 124 -9.88 -5.69 -1.30
N VAL A 125 -8.57 -5.81 -1.39
CA VAL A 125 -7.89 -6.50 -2.49
C VAL A 125 -7.42 -7.86 -1.99
N GLY A 126 -7.82 -8.90 -2.69
CA GLY A 126 -7.44 -10.29 -2.37
C GLY A 126 -5.96 -10.59 -2.64
N SER A 127 -5.66 -11.84 -2.84
CA SER A 127 -4.31 -12.35 -3.11
C SER A 127 -4.16 -12.80 -4.57
N ASP A 128 -2.91 -12.86 -5.05
CA ASP A 128 -2.59 -13.26 -6.43
C ASP A 128 -3.25 -12.38 -7.50
N VAL A 129 -3.52 -11.13 -7.15
CA VAL A 129 -4.16 -10.12 -8.02
C VAL A 129 -3.11 -9.40 -8.85
N ILE A 130 -3.45 -9.07 -10.09
CA ILE A 130 -2.64 -8.20 -10.95
C ILE A 130 -3.44 -6.96 -11.29
N LEU A 131 -2.96 -5.80 -10.85
CA LEU A 131 -3.42 -4.51 -11.36
C LEU A 131 -2.37 -3.98 -12.34
N ALA A 132 -2.71 -3.96 -13.62
CA ALA A 132 -1.79 -3.45 -14.65
C ALA A 132 -1.60 -1.94 -14.56
N ASN A 133 -0.75 -1.38 -15.42
CA ASN A 133 -0.39 0.04 -15.37
C ASN A 133 -1.59 0.98 -15.37
N ASN A 134 -1.57 1.96 -14.48
CA ASN A 134 -2.60 3.00 -14.34
C ASN A 134 -4.01 2.48 -13.99
N VAL A 135 -4.13 1.27 -13.47
CA VAL A 135 -5.41 0.81 -12.91
C VAL A 135 -5.76 1.64 -11.68
N ALA A 136 -7.01 2.11 -11.61
CA ALA A 136 -7.50 2.87 -10.46
C ALA A 136 -8.71 2.18 -9.84
N LEU A 137 -8.62 1.85 -8.56
CA LEU A 137 -9.73 1.38 -7.75
C LEU A 137 -10.31 2.55 -6.97
N GLY A 138 -11.59 2.86 -7.18
CA GLY A 138 -12.35 3.80 -6.34
C GLY A 138 -12.55 3.26 -4.93
N GLY A 139 -13.00 4.09 -4.00
CA GLY A 139 -13.24 3.67 -2.62
C GLY A 139 -14.22 2.49 -2.50
N HIS A 140 -14.02 1.66 -1.49
CA HIS A 140 -14.90 0.52 -1.16
C HIS A 140 -14.97 -0.57 -2.25
N VAL A 141 -14.03 -0.61 -3.18
CA VAL A 141 -13.95 -1.68 -4.20
C VAL A 141 -13.46 -2.97 -3.55
N ILE A 142 -14.09 -4.07 -3.90
CA ILE A 142 -13.66 -5.41 -3.49
C ILE A 142 -13.12 -6.15 -4.71
N VAL A 143 -11.88 -6.62 -4.63
CA VAL A 143 -11.24 -7.43 -5.68
C VAL A 143 -10.97 -8.82 -5.13
N GLY A 144 -11.57 -9.82 -5.76
CA GLY A 144 -11.36 -11.23 -5.40
C GLY A 144 -9.95 -11.73 -5.76
N ASP A 145 -9.59 -12.88 -5.18
CA ASP A 145 -8.31 -13.52 -5.47
C ASP A 145 -8.17 -13.84 -6.96
N HIS A 146 -6.93 -13.81 -7.46
CA HIS A 146 -6.56 -14.12 -8.84
C HIS A 146 -7.13 -13.20 -9.92
N ALA A 147 -7.80 -12.10 -9.55
CA ALA A 147 -8.32 -11.15 -10.52
C ALA A 147 -7.19 -10.43 -11.26
N ILE A 148 -7.41 -10.17 -12.54
CA ILE A 148 -6.48 -9.41 -13.40
C ILE A 148 -7.23 -8.23 -14.00
N LEU A 149 -6.79 -7.01 -13.71
CA LEU A 149 -7.32 -5.79 -14.31
C LEU A 149 -6.34 -5.27 -15.36
N GLY A 150 -6.84 -5.11 -16.59
CA GLY A 150 -6.04 -4.59 -17.69
C GLY A 150 -5.64 -3.13 -17.52
N GLY A 151 -4.56 -2.74 -18.20
CA GLY A 151 -4.01 -1.38 -18.08
C GLY A 151 -5.01 -0.28 -18.40
N GLN A 152 -4.92 0.84 -17.67
CA GLN A 152 -5.78 2.01 -17.78
C GLN A 152 -7.27 1.76 -17.50
N SER A 153 -7.62 0.62 -16.92
CA SER A 153 -8.97 0.38 -16.45
C SER A 153 -9.22 1.01 -15.09
N ALA A 154 -10.48 1.27 -14.77
CA ALA A 154 -10.87 1.80 -13.48
C ALA A 154 -12.14 1.11 -12.97
N ALA A 155 -12.22 0.93 -11.67
CA ALA A 155 -13.42 0.47 -10.99
C ALA A 155 -14.05 1.63 -10.20
N HIS A 156 -15.32 1.91 -10.45
CA HIS A 156 -16.06 2.90 -9.67
C HIS A 156 -16.24 2.41 -8.22
N GLN A 157 -16.51 3.33 -7.30
CA GLN A 157 -16.77 3.00 -5.89
C GLN A 157 -17.80 1.90 -5.74
N PHE A 158 -17.61 1.04 -4.73
CA PHE A 158 -18.50 -0.07 -4.35
C PHE A 158 -18.60 -1.21 -5.37
N VAL A 159 -17.83 -1.19 -6.44
CA VAL A 159 -17.78 -2.30 -7.41
C VAL A 159 -17.14 -3.52 -6.76
N ARG A 160 -17.65 -4.70 -7.12
CA ARG A 160 -17.06 -5.99 -6.76
C ARG A 160 -16.53 -6.66 -8.02
N ILE A 161 -15.27 -7.08 -7.99
CA ILE A 161 -14.58 -7.75 -9.09
C ILE A 161 -14.30 -9.17 -8.62
N GLY A 162 -14.84 -10.14 -9.33
CA GLY A 162 -14.58 -11.56 -9.08
C GLY A 162 -13.18 -12.00 -9.53
N ALA A 163 -12.89 -13.27 -9.26
CA ALA A 163 -11.68 -13.94 -9.73
C ALA A 163 -11.82 -14.31 -11.23
#